data_b7db98003d76020c738aebd01982aff8
#
_entry.id   b7db98003d76020c738aebd01982aff8
#
_cell.length_a   1.000
_cell.length_b   1.000
_cell.length_c   1.000
_cell.angle_alpha   90.00
_cell.angle_beta   90.00
_cell.angle_gamma   90.00
#
_symmetry.space_group_name_H-M   'P 1'
#
loop_
_entity.id
_entity.type
_entity.pdbx_description
1 polymer ?
#
loop_
_entity_poly.entity_id
_entity_poly.type
_entity_poly.pdbx_seq_one_letter_code
_entity_poly.pdbx_strand_id
1 'polypeptide(L)'
;MALKQLDNKNISKHLGQTSKYKSTYDPALLVREPRSSNRIHLDIEEGNLPFRGGDTWNAYEVSGLTDNGLPVVGIGKIYYPCDSEYIVESKSIKLYFNSFNMTRLGEDDEEVLSNIQIKAQRDLTKLLGKNVEVRIASNREVLNNKITAAEDWGHDKAEGNDYITLEDDYPVEDLDFTVYQETPKLLEVIDSPVDKVQYHSALLKSNCRVTSQPDWGDVYIEMEGDKTVDPISLLKYIVSFRDECHFHE
;
A
#
# COMPACT_ATOMS: atom_id res chain seq x y z
N MET A 1 -9.10 30.15 -4.64
CA MET A 1 -10.43 29.75 -4.14
C MET A 1 -10.19 28.83 -2.95
N ALA A 2 -10.62 29.23 -1.77
CA ALA A 2 -10.37 28.47 -0.55
C ALA A 2 -11.04 27.09 -0.63
N LEU A 3 -10.24 26.04 -0.48
CA LEU A 3 -10.74 24.69 -0.27
C LEU A 3 -11.62 24.73 0.99
N LYS A 4 -12.90 24.43 0.82
CA LYS A 4 -13.83 24.21 1.92
C LYS A 4 -13.20 23.18 2.86
N GLN A 5 -12.96 23.55 4.10
CA GLN A 5 -12.73 22.61 5.19
C GLN A 5 -13.88 21.59 5.17
N LEU A 6 -13.58 20.41 4.67
CA LEU A 6 -14.47 19.27 4.76
C LEU A 6 -14.62 18.94 6.24
N ASP A 7 -15.87 18.84 6.67
CA ASP A 7 -16.25 18.53 8.05
C ASP A 7 -15.59 17.22 8.49
N ASN A 8 -14.60 17.30 9.37
CA ASN A 8 -13.83 16.20 9.94
C ASN A 8 -14.67 15.19 10.77
N LYS A 9 -15.99 15.25 10.69
CA LYS A 9 -16.89 14.45 11.54
C LYS A 9 -17.07 12.98 11.10
N ASN A 10 -16.60 12.59 9.91
CA ASN A 10 -16.71 11.21 9.40
C ASN A 10 -15.36 10.51 9.24
N ILE A 11 -14.27 11.11 9.65
CA ILE A 11 -12.96 10.48 9.60
C ILE A 11 -12.86 9.48 10.75
N SER A 12 -12.55 8.24 10.41
CA SER A 12 -12.34 7.06 11.24
C SER A 12 -12.49 7.24 12.75
N LYS A 13 -13.44 6.56 13.37
CA LYS A 13 -13.72 6.61 14.82
C LYS A 13 -12.54 6.26 15.73
N HIS A 14 -11.43 5.82 15.17
CA HIS A 14 -10.26 5.32 15.89
C HIS A 14 -8.98 6.12 15.67
N LEU A 15 -8.88 6.90 14.60
CA LEU A 15 -7.72 7.74 14.31
C LEU A 15 -7.63 8.92 15.28
N GLY A 16 -6.45 9.09 15.91
CA GLY A 16 -6.19 10.16 16.87
C GLY A 16 -6.68 9.89 18.30
N GLN A 17 -7.25 8.71 18.57
CA GLN A 17 -7.61 8.30 19.93
C GLN A 17 -6.52 7.41 20.54
N THR A 18 -6.34 7.49 21.87
CA THR A 18 -5.47 6.58 22.58
C THR A 18 -6.09 5.19 22.58
N SER A 19 -5.55 4.28 21.75
CA SER A 19 -5.96 2.88 21.77
C SER A 19 -5.25 2.15 22.93
N LYS A 20 -5.99 1.31 23.66
CA LYS A 20 -5.36 0.42 24.63
C LYS A 20 -4.53 -0.61 23.87
N TYR A 21 -3.26 -0.71 24.23
CA TYR A 21 -2.37 -1.77 23.76
C TYR A 21 -2.97 -3.15 24.05
N LYS A 22 -3.10 -3.97 23.01
CA LYS A 22 -3.48 -5.38 23.14
C LYS A 22 -2.32 -6.23 22.66
N SER A 23 -1.88 -7.14 23.47
CA SER A 23 -0.77 -8.06 23.19
C SER A 23 -1.23 -9.46 22.82
N THR A 24 -2.53 -9.73 22.85
CA THR A 24 -3.14 -11.00 22.43
C THR A 24 -3.99 -10.76 21.18
N TYR A 25 -3.94 -11.72 20.27
CA TYR A 25 -4.64 -11.65 18.98
C TYR A 25 -6.07 -11.14 19.10
N ASP A 26 -6.37 -10.08 18.34
CA ASP A 26 -7.68 -9.45 18.29
C ASP A 26 -7.99 -8.89 16.90
N PRO A 27 -8.82 -9.56 16.10
CA PRO A 27 -9.21 -9.09 14.77
C PRO A 27 -10.09 -7.84 14.79
N ALA A 28 -10.68 -7.47 15.95
CA ALA A 28 -11.49 -6.27 16.08
C ALA A 28 -10.66 -4.97 16.04
N LEU A 29 -9.32 -5.07 16.04
CA LEU A 29 -8.42 -3.93 15.86
C LEU A 29 -8.40 -3.42 14.41
N LEU A 30 -8.75 -4.27 13.44
CA LEU A 30 -8.78 -3.89 12.03
C LEU A 30 -9.91 -2.90 11.73
N VAL A 31 -9.57 -1.83 11.03
CA VAL A 31 -10.49 -0.79 10.59
C VAL A 31 -10.45 -0.68 9.06
N ARG A 32 -11.59 -0.46 8.44
CA ARG A 32 -11.73 -0.25 7.00
C ARG A 32 -12.32 1.11 6.70
N GLU A 33 -11.92 1.69 5.59
CA GLU A 33 -12.48 2.92 5.05
C GLU A 33 -13.05 2.69 3.65
N PRO A 34 -14.20 3.28 3.30
CA PRO A 34 -14.75 3.14 1.95
C PRO A 34 -13.84 3.84 0.93
N ARG A 35 -13.52 3.17 -0.18
CA ARG A 35 -12.79 3.80 -1.30
C ARG A 35 -13.56 4.96 -1.92
N SER A 36 -14.88 4.85 -1.95
CA SER A 36 -15.78 5.93 -2.43
C SER A 36 -15.53 7.27 -1.77
N SER A 37 -15.07 7.30 -0.52
CA SER A 37 -14.78 8.53 0.20
C SER A 37 -13.71 9.41 -0.48
N ASN A 38 -12.77 8.78 -1.20
CA ASN A 38 -11.72 9.47 -1.93
C ASN A 38 -12.07 9.60 -3.42
N ARG A 39 -12.64 8.55 -4.02
CA ARG A 39 -12.94 8.47 -5.47
C ARG A 39 -14.03 9.43 -5.93
N ILE A 40 -14.99 9.76 -5.07
CA ILE A 40 -16.08 10.67 -5.42
C ILE A 40 -15.59 12.05 -5.88
N HIS A 41 -14.44 12.49 -5.41
CA HIS A 41 -13.85 13.78 -5.79
C HIS A 41 -13.12 13.75 -7.13
N LEU A 42 -12.88 12.54 -7.65
CA LEU A 42 -12.21 12.27 -8.92
C LEU A 42 -13.20 11.85 -9.99
N ASP A 43 -14.51 11.91 -9.73
CA ASP A 43 -15.59 11.45 -10.63
C ASP A 43 -15.41 9.97 -11.06
N ILE A 44 -14.80 9.15 -10.19
CA ILE A 44 -14.62 7.71 -10.42
C ILE A 44 -15.84 6.97 -9.86
N GLU A 45 -16.55 6.28 -10.76
CA GLU A 45 -17.70 5.45 -10.41
C GLU A 45 -17.26 4.09 -9.90
N GLU A 46 -17.83 3.66 -8.77
CA GLU A 46 -17.64 2.30 -8.26
C GLU A 46 -18.23 1.27 -9.25
N GLY A 47 -17.47 0.20 -9.50
CA GLY A 47 -17.84 -0.83 -10.46
C GLY A 47 -17.50 -0.51 -11.92
N ASN A 48 -17.02 0.70 -12.22
CA ASN A 48 -16.55 1.09 -13.56
C ASN A 48 -15.23 1.86 -13.45
N LEU A 49 -14.20 1.21 -12.90
CA LEU A 49 -12.90 1.83 -12.72
C LEU A 49 -12.21 2.04 -14.07
N PRO A 50 -11.63 3.23 -14.33
CA PRO A 50 -10.86 3.50 -15.54
C PRO A 50 -9.45 2.87 -15.54
N PHE A 51 -9.13 2.12 -14.49
CA PHE A 51 -7.84 1.45 -14.30
C PHE A 51 -8.02 0.07 -13.66
N ARG A 52 -6.96 -0.72 -13.67
CA ARG A 52 -6.81 -1.99 -12.96
C ARG A 52 -5.60 -1.89 -12.05
N GLY A 53 -5.53 -2.75 -11.03
CA GLY A 53 -4.39 -2.79 -10.13
C GLY A 53 -4.77 -3.25 -8.73
N GLY A 54 -3.92 -2.96 -7.77
CA GLY A 54 -4.14 -3.31 -6.38
C GLY A 54 -3.17 -2.62 -5.44
N ASP A 55 -3.43 -2.79 -4.16
CA ASP A 55 -2.60 -2.25 -3.09
C ASP A 55 -1.74 -3.38 -2.50
N THR A 56 -0.45 -3.13 -2.39
CA THR A 56 0.49 -3.99 -1.70
C THR A 56 1.02 -3.29 -0.44
N TRP A 57 0.88 -3.95 0.71
CA TRP A 57 1.36 -3.45 1.99
C TRP A 57 2.52 -4.28 2.49
N ASN A 58 3.50 -3.60 3.09
CA ASN A 58 4.58 -4.24 3.81
C ASN A 58 4.33 -4.14 5.32
N ALA A 59 4.29 -5.28 6.00
CA ALA A 59 4.16 -5.38 7.44
C ALA A 59 5.50 -5.83 8.04
N TYR A 60 6.24 -4.90 8.63
CA TYR A 60 7.59 -5.14 9.16
C TYR A 60 7.58 -5.67 10.60
N GLU A 61 6.48 -5.49 11.32
CA GLU A 61 6.37 -5.83 12.74
C GLU A 61 5.51 -7.09 12.95
N VAL A 62 5.79 -8.17 12.22
CA VAL A 62 5.10 -9.46 12.41
C VAL A 62 5.83 -10.29 13.46
N SER A 63 5.10 -10.69 14.51
CA SER A 63 5.68 -11.49 15.59
C SER A 63 4.61 -12.32 16.30
N GLY A 64 5.02 -13.47 16.85
CA GLY A 64 4.22 -14.36 17.70
C GLY A 64 5.11 -15.18 18.61
N LEU A 65 4.54 -16.12 19.34
CA LEU A 65 5.27 -17.01 20.22
C LEU A 65 5.09 -18.46 19.79
N THR A 66 6.15 -19.23 19.93
CA THR A 66 6.05 -20.69 19.94
C THR A 66 5.33 -21.19 21.21
N ASP A 67 4.96 -22.46 21.23
CA ASP A 67 4.26 -23.07 22.37
C ASP A 67 5.07 -23.02 23.66
N ASN A 68 6.41 -23.03 23.56
CA ASN A 68 7.30 -22.85 24.72
C ASN A 68 7.57 -21.37 25.05
N GLY A 69 7.03 -20.42 24.28
CA GLY A 69 7.15 -18.97 24.52
C GLY A 69 8.36 -18.29 23.89
N LEU A 70 9.06 -18.96 22.96
CA LEU A 70 10.14 -18.33 22.19
C LEU A 70 9.53 -17.34 21.19
N PRO A 71 9.98 -16.07 21.13
CA PRO A 71 9.52 -15.12 20.14
C PRO A 71 9.97 -15.50 18.71
N VAL A 72 9.04 -15.38 17.79
CA VAL A 72 9.25 -15.54 16.35
C VAL A 72 8.97 -14.22 15.67
N VAL A 73 9.81 -13.82 14.71
CA VAL A 73 9.68 -12.56 13.96
C VAL A 73 9.70 -12.81 12.45
N GLY A 74 8.93 -12.02 11.73
CA GLY A 74 8.85 -12.12 10.28
C GLY A 74 8.47 -10.79 9.64
N ILE A 75 8.43 -10.81 8.31
CA ILE A 75 7.96 -9.73 7.46
C ILE A 75 6.78 -10.24 6.66
N GLY A 76 5.71 -9.46 6.62
CA GLY A 76 4.50 -9.77 5.87
C GLY A 76 4.34 -8.88 4.65
N LYS A 77 3.72 -9.44 3.62
CA LYS A 77 3.13 -8.69 2.50
C LYS A 77 1.64 -9.00 2.41
N ILE A 78 0.86 -7.99 2.08
CA ILE A 78 -0.59 -8.08 1.96
C ILE A 78 -0.95 -7.46 0.62
N TYR A 79 -1.70 -8.20 -0.20
CA TYR A 79 -2.21 -7.68 -1.46
C TYR A 79 -3.73 -7.80 -1.53
N TYR A 80 -4.39 -6.79 -2.06
CA TYR A 80 -5.79 -6.84 -2.46
C TYR A 80 -6.08 -5.90 -3.64
N PRO A 81 -7.08 -6.25 -4.50
CA PRO A 81 -7.33 -5.52 -5.72
C PRO A 81 -7.98 -4.16 -5.48
N CYS A 82 -7.77 -3.24 -6.42
CA CYS A 82 -8.31 -1.88 -6.38
C CYS A 82 -9.85 -1.81 -6.52
N ASP A 83 -10.50 -2.88 -6.96
CA ASP A 83 -11.96 -3.00 -7.03
C ASP A 83 -12.61 -3.48 -5.72
N SER A 84 -11.84 -3.59 -4.62
CA SER A 84 -12.40 -3.77 -3.29
C SER A 84 -13.22 -2.54 -2.89
N GLU A 85 -14.36 -2.74 -2.23
CA GLU A 85 -15.20 -1.64 -1.74
C GLU A 85 -14.50 -0.78 -0.67
N TYR A 86 -13.59 -1.40 0.06
CA TYR A 86 -12.88 -0.80 1.18
C TYR A 86 -11.38 -0.92 1.04
N ILE A 87 -10.67 0.01 1.65
CA ILE A 87 -9.24 -0.10 2.00
C ILE A 87 -9.11 -0.39 3.50
N VAL A 88 -8.00 -0.99 3.90
CA VAL A 88 -7.68 -1.15 5.32
C VAL A 88 -6.90 0.06 5.83
N GLU A 89 -7.23 0.54 7.01
CA GLU A 89 -6.55 1.68 7.62
C GLU A 89 -5.16 1.25 8.14
N SER A 90 -4.10 1.98 7.74
CA SER A 90 -2.70 1.61 7.95
C SER A 90 -2.29 1.42 9.43
N LYS A 91 -2.79 2.28 10.32
CA LYS A 91 -2.44 2.19 11.75
C LYS A 91 -3.14 0.99 12.40
N SER A 92 -4.32 0.61 11.91
CA SER A 92 -5.04 -0.56 12.36
C SER A 92 -4.33 -1.86 11.99
N ILE A 93 -3.70 -1.94 10.82
CA ILE A 93 -2.85 -3.08 10.42
C ILE A 93 -1.69 -3.25 11.41
N LYS A 94 -1.00 -2.17 11.77
CA LYS A 94 0.09 -2.21 12.75
C LYS A 94 -0.37 -2.73 14.10
N LEU A 95 -1.48 -2.22 14.61
CA LEU A 95 -2.05 -2.68 15.87
C LEU A 95 -2.50 -4.14 15.80
N TYR A 96 -3.06 -4.55 14.68
CA TYR A 96 -3.49 -5.92 14.44
C TYR A 96 -2.32 -6.90 14.47
N PHE A 97 -1.25 -6.67 13.69
CA PHE A 97 -0.08 -7.55 13.73
C PHE A 97 0.59 -7.53 15.11
N ASN A 98 0.68 -6.38 15.75
CA ASN A 98 1.21 -6.26 17.09
C ASN A 98 0.40 -7.07 18.14
N SER A 99 -0.88 -7.32 17.90
CA SER A 99 -1.71 -8.12 18.80
C SER A 99 -1.32 -9.60 18.88
N PHE A 100 -0.57 -10.11 17.90
CA PHE A 100 -0.05 -11.48 17.95
C PHE A 100 1.16 -11.66 18.88
N ASN A 101 1.82 -10.57 19.30
CA ASN A 101 3.11 -10.60 19.99
C ASN A 101 3.19 -11.54 21.21
N MET A 102 2.10 -11.71 21.95
CA MET A 102 2.05 -12.60 23.11
C MET A 102 1.12 -13.80 22.90
N THR A 103 0.81 -14.09 21.63
CA THR A 103 -0.05 -15.23 21.27
C THR A 103 0.82 -16.43 20.89
N ARG A 104 0.60 -17.56 21.52
CA ARG A 104 1.24 -18.83 21.17
C ARG A 104 0.53 -19.44 19.95
N LEU A 105 1.29 -19.80 18.92
CA LEU A 105 0.72 -20.11 17.61
C LEU A 105 1.33 -21.35 16.95
N GLY A 106 2.25 -22.05 17.59
CA GLY A 106 2.82 -23.25 17.01
C GLY A 106 4.06 -23.74 17.73
N GLU A 107 4.54 -24.90 17.33
CA GLU A 107 5.70 -25.54 17.95
C GLU A 107 7.03 -24.89 17.53
N ASP A 108 7.09 -24.36 16.31
CA ASP A 108 8.28 -23.77 15.70
C ASP A 108 7.97 -22.44 14.96
N ASP A 109 8.99 -21.83 14.36
CA ASP A 109 8.90 -20.56 13.67
C ASP A 109 8.05 -20.65 12.39
N GLU A 110 8.13 -21.75 11.65
CA GLU A 110 7.37 -21.96 10.41
C GLU A 110 5.87 -22.06 10.74
N GLU A 111 5.51 -22.84 11.74
CA GLU A 111 4.11 -23.00 12.14
C GLU A 111 3.54 -21.69 12.72
N VAL A 112 4.29 -20.95 13.54
CA VAL A 112 3.87 -19.65 14.08
C VAL A 112 3.58 -18.66 12.94
N LEU A 113 4.49 -18.50 11.98
CA LEU A 113 4.31 -17.54 10.86
C LEU A 113 3.18 -17.98 9.93
N SER A 114 3.06 -19.28 9.65
CA SER A 114 1.95 -19.84 8.85
C SER A 114 0.60 -19.57 9.51
N ASN A 115 0.49 -19.77 10.82
CA ASN A 115 -0.75 -19.52 11.55
C ASN A 115 -1.12 -18.03 11.61
N ILE A 116 -0.14 -17.12 11.70
CA ILE A 116 -0.38 -15.67 11.57
C ILE A 116 -0.89 -15.36 10.17
N GLN A 117 -0.24 -15.91 9.12
CA GLN A 117 -0.62 -15.70 7.72
C GLN A 117 -2.06 -16.12 7.46
N ILE A 118 -2.43 -17.33 7.86
CA ILE A 118 -3.79 -17.88 7.66
C ILE A 118 -4.85 -17.00 8.35
N LYS A 119 -4.58 -16.58 9.60
CA LYS A 119 -5.48 -15.70 10.35
C LYS A 119 -5.60 -14.33 9.68
N ALA A 120 -4.47 -13.72 9.29
CA ALA A 120 -4.45 -12.40 8.66
C ALA A 120 -5.18 -12.40 7.31
N GLN A 121 -4.95 -13.42 6.47
CA GLN A 121 -5.66 -13.55 5.20
C GLN A 121 -7.17 -13.68 5.38
N ARG A 122 -7.60 -14.51 6.32
CA ARG A 122 -9.03 -14.69 6.63
C ARG A 122 -9.68 -13.40 7.13
N ASP A 123 -9.01 -12.72 8.07
CA ASP A 123 -9.59 -11.55 8.75
C ASP A 123 -9.66 -10.35 7.81
N LEU A 124 -8.61 -10.13 7.01
CA LEU A 124 -8.58 -9.07 5.99
C LEU A 124 -9.56 -9.33 4.85
N THR A 125 -9.66 -10.58 4.37
CA THR A 125 -10.66 -10.96 3.37
C THR A 125 -12.08 -10.69 3.88
N LYS A 126 -12.36 -11.03 5.13
CA LYS A 126 -13.65 -10.72 5.76
C LYS A 126 -13.90 -9.23 5.91
N LEU A 127 -12.86 -8.47 6.29
CA LEU A 127 -12.94 -7.02 6.49
C LEU A 127 -13.26 -6.28 5.19
N LEU A 128 -12.54 -6.63 4.11
CA LEU A 128 -12.61 -5.92 2.84
C LEU A 128 -13.69 -6.46 1.88
N GLY A 129 -14.23 -7.66 2.17
CA GLY A 129 -15.22 -8.31 1.30
C GLY A 129 -14.67 -8.78 -0.05
N LYS A 130 -13.34 -8.82 -0.21
CA LYS A 130 -12.60 -9.27 -1.39
C LYS A 130 -11.48 -10.21 -0.97
N ASN A 131 -11.05 -11.05 -1.90
CA ASN A 131 -9.90 -11.92 -1.64
C ASN A 131 -8.66 -11.08 -1.34
N VAL A 132 -8.03 -11.37 -0.22
CA VAL A 132 -6.77 -10.75 0.21
C VAL A 132 -5.72 -11.85 0.23
N GLU A 133 -4.59 -11.59 -0.38
CA GLU A 133 -3.43 -12.46 -0.29
C GLU A 133 -2.50 -11.95 0.81
N VAL A 134 -2.08 -12.86 1.68
CA VAL A 134 -1.11 -12.55 2.73
C VAL A 134 0.00 -13.58 2.65
N ARG A 135 1.23 -13.12 2.67
CA ARG A 135 2.41 -13.97 2.79
C ARG A 135 3.28 -13.44 3.92
N ILE A 136 3.80 -14.35 4.71
CA ILE A 136 4.71 -14.01 5.80
C ILE A 136 5.94 -14.90 5.66
N ALA A 137 7.10 -14.27 5.76
CA ALA A 137 8.37 -14.95 5.75
C ALA A 137 9.18 -14.61 6.99
N SER A 138 10.04 -15.52 7.40
CA SER A 138 11.00 -15.22 8.44
C SER A 138 12.02 -14.18 7.98
N ASN A 139 12.55 -13.39 8.90
CA ASN A 139 13.62 -12.45 8.58
C ASN A 139 14.85 -13.13 7.95
N ARG A 140 15.07 -14.40 8.23
CA ARG A 140 16.17 -15.19 7.65
C ARG A 140 15.95 -15.47 6.17
N GLU A 141 14.70 -15.74 5.76
CA GLU A 141 14.37 -15.97 4.34
C GLU A 141 14.48 -14.68 3.54
N VAL A 142 14.10 -13.56 4.12
CA VAL A 142 14.25 -12.23 3.49
C VAL A 142 15.73 -11.91 3.28
N LEU A 143 16.56 -12.09 4.31
CA LEU A 143 18.00 -11.86 4.23
C LEU A 143 18.71 -12.78 3.23
N ASN A 144 18.17 -13.96 2.95
CA ASN A 144 18.70 -14.91 1.98
C ASN A 144 18.13 -14.72 0.57
N ASN A 145 17.48 -13.59 0.27
CA ASN A 145 16.84 -13.29 -1.02
C ASN A 145 15.81 -14.32 -1.48
N LYS A 146 15.21 -15.07 -0.56
CA LYS A 146 14.15 -16.02 -0.89
C LYS A 146 12.79 -15.35 -1.11
N ILE A 147 12.67 -14.10 -0.66
CA ILE A 147 11.55 -13.21 -0.97
C ILE A 147 12.14 -11.97 -1.59
N THR A 148 12.09 -11.92 -2.89
CA THR A 148 12.45 -10.74 -3.65
C THR A 148 11.34 -9.68 -3.54
N ALA A 149 11.67 -8.47 -3.92
CA ALA A 149 10.81 -7.29 -3.95
C ALA A 149 9.46 -7.55 -4.67
N ALA A 150 8.67 -6.54 -4.83
CA ALA A 150 7.32 -6.48 -5.38
C ALA A 150 6.99 -7.39 -6.60
N GLU A 151 8.00 -7.90 -7.28
CA GLU A 151 7.92 -8.74 -8.48
C GLU A 151 7.13 -10.05 -8.31
N ASP A 152 7.03 -10.57 -7.07
CA ASP A 152 6.34 -11.85 -6.81
C ASP A 152 4.90 -11.70 -6.31
N TRP A 153 4.37 -10.45 -6.23
CA TRP A 153 3.11 -10.21 -5.55
C TRP A 153 2.13 -9.39 -6.36
N GLY A 154 1.08 -10.04 -6.82
CA GLY A 154 -0.15 -9.38 -7.26
C GLY A 154 -0.13 -8.73 -8.64
N HIS A 155 1.02 -8.52 -9.23
CA HIS A 155 1.12 -8.30 -10.66
C HIS A 155 1.37 -9.64 -11.31
N ASP A 156 0.57 -9.98 -12.32
CA ASP A 156 0.83 -11.13 -13.16
C ASP A 156 2.32 -11.18 -13.41
N LYS A 157 2.93 -12.36 -13.18
CA LYS A 157 4.33 -12.60 -13.48
C LYS A 157 4.57 -12.21 -14.94
N ALA A 158 4.80 -10.92 -15.17
CA ALA A 158 5.26 -10.46 -16.44
C ALA A 158 6.64 -11.08 -16.62
N GLU A 159 6.73 -12.06 -17.50
CA GLU A 159 8.00 -12.57 -17.98
C GLU A 159 8.81 -11.39 -18.49
N GLY A 160 9.89 -11.04 -17.76
CA GLY A 160 10.76 -9.91 -18.06
C GLY A 160 10.24 -8.61 -17.44
N ASN A 161 10.52 -8.40 -16.16
CA ASN A 161 10.20 -7.17 -15.46
C ASN A 161 11.18 -6.05 -15.82
N ASP A 162 11.00 -5.47 -16.98
CA ASP A 162 11.75 -4.29 -17.41
C ASP A 162 10.94 -3.02 -17.07
N TYR A 163 10.59 -2.82 -15.78
CA TYR A 163 10.10 -1.52 -15.34
C TYR A 163 11.19 -0.48 -15.50
N ILE A 164 10.88 0.59 -16.20
CA ILE A 164 11.73 1.77 -16.29
C ILE A 164 11.57 2.54 -14.98
N THR A 165 12.66 2.65 -14.20
CA THR A 165 12.66 3.43 -12.96
C THR A 165 12.84 4.91 -13.31
N LEU A 166 11.80 5.70 -13.05
CA LEU A 166 11.73 7.08 -13.53
C LEU A 166 12.88 7.95 -13.01
N GLU A 167 13.27 7.79 -11.76
CA GLU A 167 14.34 8.54 -11.13
C GLU A 167 15.76 8.09 -11.53
N ASP A 168 15.94 6.88 -12.04
CA ASP A 168 17.23 6.29 -12.36
C ASP A 168 17.51 6.25 -13.88
N ASP A 169 16.46 6.01 -14.68
CA ASP A 169 16.58 5.76 -16.12
C ASP A 169 16.45 7.05 -16.97
N TYR A 170 16.07 8.17 -16.34
CA TYR A 170 15.99 9.47 -16.98
C TYR A 170 16.96 10.48 -16.37
N PRO A 171 17.46 11.48 -17.15
CA PRO A 171 18.38 12.50 -16.65
C PRO A 171 17.64 13.51 -15.75
N VAL A 172 17.51 13.18 -14.47
CA VAL A 172 16.74 13.99 -13.50
C VAL A 172 17.59 15.03 -12.76
N GLU A 173 18.91 14.96 -12.85
CA GLU A 173 19.84 15.81 -12.11
C GLU A 173 19.74 17.29 -12.51
N ASP A 174 19.38 17.56 -13.75
CA ASP A 174 19.22 18.91 -14.30
C ASP A 174 17.77 19.42 -14.23
N LEU A 175 16.86 18.68 -13.58
CA LEU A 175 15.46 19.04 -13.49
C LEU A 175 15.15 19.78 -12.18
N ASP A 176 14.32 20.81 -12.30
CA ASP A 176 13.76 21.48 -11.12
C ASP A 176 12.46 20.82 -10.66
N PHE A 177 12.44 20.41 -9.40
CA PHE A 177 11.25 19.92 -8.69
C PHE A 177 10.84 20.99 -7.67
N THR A 178 9.86 21.80 -8.02
CA THR A 178 9.42 22.95 -7.20
C THR A 178 7.97 22.86 -6.74
N VAL A 179 7.23 21.86 -7.23
CA VAL A 179 5.82 21.64 -6.91
C VAL A 179 5.69 20.44 -5.99
N TYR A 180 5.25 20.67 -4.75
CA TYR A 180 5.09 19.65 -3.71
C TYR A 180 3.65 19.57 -3.19
N GLN A 181 2.71 20.01 -4.00
CA GLN A 181 1.27 19.86 -3.80
C GLN A 181 0.69 19.18 -5.04
N GLU A 182 -0.24 18.25 -4.83
CA GLU A 182 -0.87 17.51 -5.92
C GLU A 182 -1.31 18.43 -7.04
N THR A 183 -0.74 18.24 -8.21
CA THR A 183 -0.99 19.08 -9.38
C THR A 183 -1.12 18.24 -10.65
N PRO A 184 -2.32 17.71 -10.97
CA PRO A 184 -2.55 16.89 -12.17
C PRO A 184 -2.15 17.55 -13.48
N LYS A 185 -2.10 18.88 -13.52
CA LYS A 185 -1.67 19.66 -14.68
C LYS A 185 -0.18 19.50 -15.03
N LEU A 186 0.61 18.86 -14.17
CA LEU A 186 1.99 18.50 -14.47
C LEU A 186 2.06 17.36 -15.48
N LEU A 187 1.01 16.54 -15.60
CA LEU A 187 0.99 15.42 -16.52
C LEU A 187 0.85 15.91 -17.97
N GLU A 188 1.79 15.49 -18.80
CA GLU A 188 1.79 15.73 -20.25
C GLU A 188 1.45 14.44 -20.99
N VAL A 189 0.30 14.44 -21.66
CA VAL A 189 -0.15 13.31 -22.47
C VAL A 189 0.50 13.39 -23.84
N ILE A 190 1.08 12.28 -24.28
CA ILE A 190 1.72 12.14 -25.58
C ILE A 190 0.81 11.29 -26.48
N ASP A 191 0.46 11.82 -27.67
CA ASP A 191 -0.23 11.07 -28.71
C ASP A 191 0.78 10.12 -29.42
N SER A 192 1.16 9.06 -28.73
CA SER A 192 2.08 8.03 -29.24
C SER A 192 1.55 6.67 -28.83
N PRO A 193 1.17 5.84 -29.79
CA PRO A 193 0.73 4.48 -29.49
C PRO A 193 1.85 3.68 -28.82
N VAL A 194 1.50 2.97 -27.77
CA VAL A 194 2.38 2.03 -27.10
C VAL A 194 1.67 0.70 -26.91
N ASP A 195 2.33 -0.39 -27.28
CA ASP A 195 1.81 -1.73 -27.03
C ASP A 195 1.77 -1.97 -25.51
N LYS A 196 2.86 -1.60 -24.85
CA LYS A 196 2.99 -1.66 -23.39
C LYS A 196 4.19 -0.84 -22.94
N VAL A 197 4.02 -0.01 -21.92
CA VAL A 197 5.12 0.62 -21.21
C VAL A 197 4.91 0.47 -19.70
N GLN A 198 5.98 0.22 -18.97
CA GLN A 198 5.96 -0.04 -17.53
C GLN A 198 6.91 0.92 -16.83
N TYR A 199 6.38 1.70 -15.89
CA TYR A 199 7.14 2.64 -15.08
C TYR A 199 7.08 2.28 -13.61
N HIS A 200 8.17 2.52 -12.92
CA HIS A 200 8.31 2.41 -11.48
C HIS A 200 8.84 3.72 -10.91
N SER A 201 8.44 4.06 -9.68
CA SER A 201 9.10 5.09 -8.88
C SER A 201 8.97 4.75 -7.40
N ALA A 202 10.06 4.92 -6.66
CA ALA A 202 10.11 4.79 -5.20
C ALA A 202 9.93 6.13 -4.48
N LEU A 203 9.62 7.20 -5.21
CA LEU A 203 9.55 8.57 -4.66
C LEU A 203 8.16 9.02 -4.22
N LEU A 204 7.14 8.14 -4.35
CA LEU A 204 5.80 8.47 -3.87
C LEU A 204 5.81 8.65 -2.35
N LYS A 205 5.40 9.81 -1.89
CA LYS A 205 5.30 10.16 -0.48
C LYS A 205 4.16 11.14 -0.26
N SER A 206 3.34 10.88 0.73
CA SER A 206 2.36 11.84 1.23
C SER A 206 2.38 11.90 2.76
N ASN A 207 1.47 12.66 3.35
CA ASN A 207 1.28 12.70 4.79
C ASN A 207 -0.12 12.18 5.13
N CYS A 208 -0.24 11.47 6.23
CA CYS A 208 -1.53 11.02 6.74
C CYS A 208 -2.41 12.24 7.09
N ARG A 209 -3.66 12.28 6.61
CA ARG A 209 -4.61 13.36 6.87
C ARG A 209 -4.89 13.61 8.36
N VAL A 210 -4.72 12.60 9.19
CA VAL A 210 -5.12 12.66 10.61
C VAL A 210 -3.93 12.91 11.52
N THR A 211 -2.81 12.23 11.27
CA THR A 211 -1.64 12.26 12.16
C THR A 211 -0.50 13.11 11.61
N SER A 212 -0.59 13.56 10.37
CA SER A 212 0.49 14.23 9.62
C SER A 212 1.80 13.43 9.59
N GLN A 213 1.74 12.13 9.88
CA GLN A 213 2.88 11.25 9.76
C GLN A 213 3.14 10.93 8.28
N PRO A 214 4.41 10.79 7.87
CA PRO A 214 4.73 10.46 6.49
C PRO A 214 4.31 9.04 6.15
N ASP A 215 3.74 8.89 4.98
CA ASP A 215 3.43 7.63 4.34
C ASP A 215 4.23 7.54 3.04
N TRP A 216 4.99 6.47 2.87
CA TRP A 216 5.85 6.20 1.72
C TRP A 216 5.29 5.04 0.92
N GLY A 217 5.50 5.07 -0.38
CA GLY A 217 5.11 3.98 -1.26
C GLY A 217 5.93 3.96 -2.54
N ASP A 218 6.02 2.78 -3.11
CA ASP A 218 6.47 2.58 -4.48
C ASP A 218 5.24 2.53 -5.38
N VAL A 219 5.34 3.10 -6.58
CA VAL A 219 4.27 3.04 -7.57
C VAL A 219 4.76 2.31 -8.81
N TYR A 220 3.96 1.36 -9.27
CA TYR A 220 4.17 0.59 -10.49
C TYR A 220 3.02 0.91 -11.43
N ILE A 221 3.34 1.42 -12.62
CA ILE A 221 2.37 1.89 -13.60
C ILE A 221 2.60 1.17 -14.91
N GLU A 222 1.54 0.56 -15.42
CA GLU A 222 1.52 -0.04 -16.74
C GLU A 222 0.53 0.72 -17.62
N MET A 223 0.94 1.09 -18.82
CA MET A 223 0.11 1.77 -19.78
C MET A 223 0.17 1.07 -21.12
N GLU A 224 -0.98 0.96 -21.78
CA GLU A 224 -1.16 0.44 -23.14
C GLU A 224 -2.20 1.28 -23.89
N GLY A 225 -2.08 1.41 -25.21
CA GLY A 225 -3.05 2.10 -26.05
C GLY A 225 -2.47 3.21 -26.93
N ASP A 226 -3.34 4.10 -27.40
CA ASP A 226 -2.99 5.13 -28.39
C ASP A 226 -2.27 6.34 -27.79
N LYS A 227 -2.26 6.45 -26.47
CA LYS A 227 -1.67 7.57 -25.72
C LYS A 227 -0.85 7.07 -24.57
N THR A 228 0.19 7.80 -24.23
CA THR A 228 1.01 7.59 -23.05
C THR A 228 1.23 8.91 -22.32
N VAL A 229 1.94 8.88 -21.21
CA VAL A 229 2.32 10.07 -20.44
C VAL A 229 3.83 10.27 -20.57
N ASP A 230 4.24 11.52 -20.73
CA ASP A 230 5.66 11.86 -20.68
C ASP A 230 6.28 11.42 -19.33
N PRO A 231 7.34 10.61 -19.33
CA PRO A 231 7.89 10.03 -18.10
C PRO A 231 8.43 11.08 -17.12
N ILE A 232 8.99 12.19 -17.61
CA ILE A 232 9.45 13.27 -16.75
C ILE A 232 8.27 14.00 -16.10
N SER A 233 7.21 14.23 -16.87
CA SER A 233 5.98 14.82 -16.34
C SER A 233 5.30 13.91 -15.30
N LEU A 234 5.35 12.59 -15.53
CA LEU A 234 4.86 11.59 -14.59
C LEU A 234 5.65 11.61 -13.28
N LEU A 235 6.98 11.65 -13.37
CA LEU A 235 7.84 11.76 -12.19
C LEU A 235 7.55 13.05 -11.39
N LYS A 236 7.43 14.19 -12.08
CA LYS A 236 7.07 15.46 -11.44
C LYS A 236 5.72 15.39 -10.73
N TYR A 237 4.75 14.70 -11.35
CA TYR A 237 3.45 14.49 -10.73
C TYR A 237 3.54 13.60 -9.47
N ILE A 238 4.26 12.48 -9.53
CA ILE A 238 4.49 11.61 -8.36
C ILE A 238 5.14 12.40 -7.21
N VAL A 239 6.17 13.19 -7.51
CA VAL A 239 6.86 14.02 -6.51
C VAL A 239 5.95 15.10 -5.93
N SER A 240 4.96 15.58 -6.67
CA SER A 240 4.05 16.64 -6.20
C SER A 240 3.21 16.26 -4.99
N PHE A 241 3.04 14.98 -4.68
CA PHE A 241 2.35 14.53 -3.47
C PHE A 241 3.12 14.75 -2.17
N ARG A 242 4.41 15.14 -2.25
CA ARG A 242 5.35 15.08 -1.14
C ARG A 242 4.94 15.88 0.11
N ASP A 243 4.23 16.99 -0.03
CA ASP A 243 3.75 17.82 1.09
C ASP A 243 2.22 17.88 1.19
N GLU A 244 1.55 16.92 0.60
CA GLU A 244 0.10 16.77 0.67
C GLU A 244 -0.34 15.78 1.75
N CYS A 245 -1.58 15.95 2.20
CA CYS A 245 -2.23 15.04 3.13
C CYS A 245 -3.26 14.19 2.40
N HIS A 246 -2.92 12.95 2.13
CA HIS A 246 -3.80 11.99 1.47
C HIS A 246 -4.09 10.75 2.33
N PHE A 247 -5.15 10.02 1.98
CA PHE A 247 -5.23 8.61 2.25
C PHE A 247 -4.44 7.86 1.17
N HIS A 248 -4.18 6.58 1.39
CA HIS A 248 -3.41 5.72 0.47
C HIS A 248 -4.09 5.44 -0.86
N GLU A 249 -5.18 6.08 -1.15
CA GLU A 249 -5.92 5.91 -2.40
C GLU A 249 -5.81 7.11 -3.31
#